data_65975880254c0add450b6aca57b934fa
#
_entry.id   65975880254c0add450b6aca57b934fa
#
_cell.length_a   1.000
_cell.length_b   1.000
_cell.length_c   1.000
_cell.angle_alpha   90.00
_cell.angle_beta   90.00
_cell.angle_gamma   90.00
#
_symmetry.space_group_name_H-M   'P 1'
#
loop_
_entity.id
_entity.type
_entity.pdbx_description
1 polymer ?
#
loop_
_entity_poly.entity_id
_entity_poly.type
_entity_poly.pdbx_seq_one_letter_code
_entity_poly.pdbx_strand_id
1 'polypeptide(L)'
;MTAIRDPLEILNRHFCESMYAAVAVPMENGRLADVGSGAGFPGIPLKIIRPDLQVFLIESNIKKATFLAEVIRELGLTDTRVMVSRYEELGEEVAPLDFACSRALGEFSAFLEWARSDQIAAKQVILWIGARDLAEIQKVRTWEWREPIPVPNSLRRLLLVGTKEG
;
A
#
# COMPACT_ATOMS: atom_id res chain seq x y z
N MET A 1 -15.25 -5.39 -3.55
CA MET A 1 -15.12 -6.84 -3.30
C MET A 1 -14.69 -7.49 -4.60
N THR A 2 -13.80 -8.46 -4.52
CA THR A 2 -13.27 -9.13 -5.71
C THR A 2 -14.31 -10.12 -6.29
N ALA A 3 -14.31 -10.29 -7.62
CA ALA A 3 -15.12 -11.28 -8.31
C ALA A 3 -14.51 -12.69 -8.25
N ILE A 4 -13.31 -12.83 -7.69
CA ILE A 4 -12.57 -14.10 -7.58
C ILE A 4 -13.19 -14.92 -6.45
N ARG A 5 -13.56 -16.17 -6.75
CA ARG A 5 -14.21 -17.09 -5.81
C ARG A 5 -13.36 -18.33 -5.49
N ASP A 6 -12.36 -18.63 -6.30
CA ASP A 6 -11.44 -19.73 -6.04
C ASP A 6 -10.51 -19.39 -4.88
N PRO A 7 -10.48 -20.19 -3.79
CA PRO A 7 -9.63 -19.97 -2.63
C PRO A 7 -8.14 -19.87 -2.95
N LEU A 8 -7.64 -20.69 -3.89
CA LEU A 8 -6.23 -20.64 -4.32
C LEU A 8 -5.92 -19.37 -5.10
N GLU A 9 -6.85 -18.90 -5.91
CA GLU A 9 -6.69 -17.66 -6.65
C GLU A 9 -6.76 -16.45 -5.71
N ILE A 10 -7.63 -16.48 -4.69
CA ILE A 10 -7.67 -15.48 -3.62
C ILE A 10 -6.34 -15.44 -2.88
N LEU A 11 -5.83 -16.60 -2.47
CA LEU A 11 -4.57 -16.70 -1.76
C LEU A 11 -3.43 -16.11 -2.60
N ASN A 12 -3.30 -16.52 -3.85
CA ASN A 12 -2.23 -16.05 -4.71
C ASN A 12 -2.33 -14.56 -5.06
N ARG A 13 -3.50 -14.12 -5.53
CA ARG A 13 -3.66 -12.74 -6.06
C ARG A 13 -3.82 -11.68 -4.99
N HIS A 14 -4.27 -12.03 -3.80
CA HIS A 14 -4.44 -11.05 -2.73
C HIS A 14 -3.39 -11.17 -1.64
N PHE A 15 -3.19 -12.36 -1.09
CA PHE A 15 -2.25 -12.53 0.00
C PHE A 15 -0.80 -12.60 -0.49
N CYS A 16 -0.46 -13.55 -1.37
CA CYS A 16 0.93 -13.74 -1.80
C CYS A 16 1.48 -12.52 -2.54
N GLU A 17 0.69 -11.91 -3.45
CA GLU A 17 1.12 -10.68 -4.12
C GLU A 17 1.37 -9.53 -3.14
N SER A 18 0.54 -9.39 -2.10
CA SER A 18 0.71 -8.36 -1.08
C SER A 18 1.93 -8.62 -0.20
N MET A 19 2.09 -9.87 0.26
CA MET A 19 3.20 -10.30 1.12
C MET A 19 4.55 -10.21 0.41
N TYR A 20 4.57 -10.38 -0.90
CA TYR A 20 5.80 -10.36 -1.69
C TYR A 20 6.59 -9.06 -1.52
N ALA A 21 5.92 -7.93 -1.35
CA ALA A 21 6.59 -6.67 -1.08
C ALA A 21 7.43 -6.70 0.21
N ALA A 22 6.97 -7.39 1.24
CA ALA A 22 7.72 -7.52 2.49
C ALA A 22 9.02 -8.33 2.36
N VAL A 23 9.14 -9.13 1.27
CA VAL A 23 10.36 -9.88 0.93
C VAL A 23 11.24 -9.07 -0.01
N ALA A 24 10.62 -8.40 -0.98
CA ALA A 24 11.32 -7.69 -2.04
C ALA A 24 11.84 -6.30 -1.63
N VAL A 25 11.20 -5.69 -0.63
CA VAL A 25 11.53 -4.35 -0.14
C VAL A 25 11.94 -4.45 1.34
N PRO A 26 13.11 -3.95 1.72
CA PRO A 26 13.47 -3.84 3.13
C PRO A 26 12.48 -2.94 3.86
N MET A 27 11.65 -3.53 4.71
CA MET A 27 10.67 -2.85 5.55
C MET A 27 10.92 -3.28 6.98
N GLU A 28 11.71 -2.51 7.70
CA GLU A 28 11.98 -2.76 9.12
C GLU A 28 11.50 -1.55 9.88
N ASN A 29 10.79 -1.78 10.99
CA ASN A 29 10.32 -0.73 11.89
C ASN A 29 9.92 0.57 11.16
N GLY A 30 8.68 0.90 11.08
CA GLY A 30 8.31 2.14 10.43
C GLY A 30 6.80 2.34 10.34
N ARG A 31 6.45 3.48 9.80
CA ARG A 31 5.06 3.91 9.60
C ARG A 31 4.69 3.68 8.13
N LEU A 32 3.69 2.83 7.92
CA LEU A 32 3.18 2.48 6.59
C LEU A 32 1.74 2.95 6.44
N ALA A 33 1.46 3.71 5.41
CA ALA A 33 0.10 4.02 4.98
C ALA A 33 -0.29 3.17 3.77
N ASP A 34 -1.39 2.42 3.89
CA ASP A 34 -2.03 1.71 2.79
C ASP A 34 -3.20 2.53 2.27
N VAL A 35 -3.04 3.15 1.11
CA VAL A 35 -4.00 4.08 0.53
C VAL A 35 -5.00 3.35 -0.37
N GLY A 36 -6.29 3.49 -0.02
CA GLY A 36 -7.36 2.75 -0.67
C GLY A 36 -7.36 1.27 -0.26
N SER A 37 -7.25 1.00 1.04
CA SER A 37 -7.05 -0.34 1.60
C SER A 37 -8.12 -1.36 1.18
N GLY A 38 -9.33 -0.93 0.88
CA GLY A 38 -10.42 -1.78 0.41
C GLY A 38 -10.75 -2.92 1.36
N ALA A 39 -10.40 -4.15 0.96
CA ALA A 39 -10.53 -5.33 1.81
C ALA A 39 -9.28 -5.59 2.69
N GLY A 40 -8.36 -4.63 2.80
CA GLY A 40 -7.16 -4.70 3.61
C GLY A 40 -5.91 -5.13 2.86
N PHE A 41 -5.90 -5.04 1.55
CA PHE A 41 -4.76 -5.42 0.71
C PHE A 41 -4.10 -4.18 0.07
N PRO A 42 -2.80 -3.99 0.27
CA PRO A 42 -1.81 -4.92 0.86
C PRO A 42 -1.58 -4.77 2.36
N GLY A 43 -2.16 -3.79 3.05
CA GLY A 43 -1.78 -3.39 4.39
C GLY A 43 -1.87 -4.50 5.46
N ILE A 44 -2.95 -5.28 5.48
CA ILE A 44 -3.12 -6.36 6.48
C ILE A 44 -2.10 -7.49 6.28
N PRO A 45 -1.91 -8.06 5.08
CA PRO A 45 -0.86 -9.04 4.86
C PRO A 45 0.55 -8.54 5.20
N LEU A 46 0.86 -7.27 4.88
CA LEU A 46 2.14 -6.66 5.25
C LEU A 46 2.30 -6.60 6.76
N LYS A 47 1.26 -6.17 7.50
CA LYS A 47 1.29 -6.13 8.96
C LYS A 47 1.48 -7.51 9.59
N ILE A 48 0.88 -8.54 9.03
CA ILE A 48 1.03 -9.92 9.54
C ILE A 48 2.49 -10.38 9.41
N ILE A 49 3.15 -10.10 8.29
CA ILE A 49 4.55 -10.49 8.06
C ILE A 49 5.54 -9.56 8.77
N ARG A 50 5.19 -8.28 8.89
CA ARG A 50 6.00 -7.25 9.54
C ARG A 50 5.23 -6.69 10.76
N PRO A 51 5.17 -7.42 11.87
CA PRO A 51 4.41 -7.01 13.04
C PRO A 51 4.98 -5.75 13.73
N ASP A 52 6.19 -5.39 13.44
CA ASP A 52 6.91 -4.20 13.89
C ASP A 52 6.49 -2.91 13.17
N LEU A 53 5.78 -2.98 12.07
CA LEU A 53 5.24 -1.81 11.38
C LEU A 53 4.05 -1.20 12.14
N GLN A 54 4.00 0.12 12.17
CA GLN A 54 2.77 0.86 12.48
C GLN A 54 2.00 1.08 11.17
N VAL A 55 0.81 0.53 11.06
CA VAL A 55 0.05 0.54 9.80
C VAL A 55 -1.20 1.40 9.90
N PHE A 56 -1.37 2.27 8.92
CA PHE A 56 -2.56 3.09 8.70
C PHE A 56 -3.30 2.58 7.45
N LEU A 57 -4.47 1.98 7.66
CA LEU A 57 -5.36 1.54 6.58
C LEU A 57 -6.29 2.70 6.22
N ILE A 58 -6.05 3.35 5.09
CA ILE A 58 -6.81 4.53 4.66
C ILE A 58 -7.91 4.09 3.69
N GLU A 59 -9.17 4.25 4.11
CA GLU A 59 -10.33 3.86 3.34
C GLU A 59 -11.49 4.84 3.57
N SER A 60 -11.96 5.47 2.50
CA SER A 60 -13.02 6.48 2.59
C SER A 60 -14.43 5.89 2.71
N ASN A 61 -14.61 4.64 2.31
CA ASN A 61 -15.92 3.97 2.40
C ASN A 61 -16.14 3.41 3.80
N ILE A 62 -17.13 3.95 4.51
CA ILE A 62 -17.44 3.59 5.91
C ILE A 62 -17.68 2.09 6.08
N LYS A 63 -18.39 1.43 5.18
CA LYS A 63 -18.66 -0.02 5.28
C LYS A 63 -17.40 -0.86 5.18
N LYS A 64 -16.48 -0.49 4.27
CA LYS A 64 -15.17 -1.15 4.15
C LYS A 64 -14.29 -0.86 5.36
N ALA A 65 -14.28 0.38 5.84
CA ALA A 65 -13.54 0.77 7.03
C ALA A 65 -14.03 0.00 8.28
N THR A 66 -15.34 -0.16 8.44
CA THR A 66 -15.92 -0.98 9.52
C THR A 66 -15.46 -2.44 9.42
N PHE A 67 -15.46 -3.00 8.21
CA PHE A 67 -14.93 -4.36 7.97
C PHE A 67 -13.45 -4.46 8.35
N LEU A 68 -12.62 -3.48 7.97
CA LEU A 68 -11.20 -3.46 8.34
C LEU A 68 -10.98 -3.40 9.85
N ALA A 69 -11.75 -2.57 10.56
CA ALA A 69 -11.69 -2.48 12.02
C ALA A 69 -12.03 -3.82 12.69
N GLU A 70 -13.02 -4.53 12.16
CA GLU A 70 -13.38 -5.87 12.64
C GLU A 70 -12.25 -6.88 12.40
N VAL A 71 -11.65 -6.89 11.20
CA VAL A 71 -10.51 -7.76 10.87
C VAL A 71 -9.32 -7.48 11.78
N ILE A 72 -8.97 -6.22 12.04
CA ILE A 72 -7.90 -5.84 12.97
C ILE A 72 -8.18 -6.42 14.36
N ARG A 73 -9.42 -6.27 14.84
CA ARG A 73 -9.84 -6.78 16.16
C ARG A 73 -9.74 -8.31 16.23
N GLU A 74 -10.29 -9.01 15.24
CA GLU A 74 -10.31 -10.47 15.19
C GLU A 74 -8.89 -11.07 15.11
N LEU A 75 -8.01 -10.45 14.34
CA LEU A 75 -6.62 -10.89 14.20
C LEU A 75 -5.69 -10.39 15.32
N GLY A 76 -6.18 -9.53 16.22
CA GLY A 76 -5.37 -8.95 17.29
C GLY A 76 -4.20 -8.12 16.79
N LEU A 77 -4.35 -7.41 15.66
CA LEU A 77 -3.28 -6.62 15.08
C LEU A 77 -3.05 -5.33 15.89
N THR A 78 -1.94 -5.31 16.61
CA THR A 78 -1.49 -4.10 17.33
C THR A 78 -0.92 -3.06 16.39
N ASP A 79 -0.83 -1.79 16.82
CA ASP A 79 -0.26 -0.69 16.02
C ASP A 79 -0.83 -0.59 14.59
N THR A 80 -2.11 -0.93 14.45
CA THR A 80 -2.83 -0.88 13.18
C THR A 80 -4.10 -0.04 13.37
N ARG A 81 -4.29 0.98 12.53
CA ARG A 81 -5.43 1.89 12.61
C ARG A 81 -6.14 2.02 11.28
N VAL A 82 -7.46 2.12 11.33
CA VAL A 82 -8.27 2.47 10.15
C VAL A 82 -8.51 3.98 10.17
N MET A 83 -8.16 4.63 9.06
CA MET A 83 -8.42 6.04 8.83
C MET A 83 -9.60 6.15 7.86
N VAL A 84 -10.77 6.59 8.38
CA VAL A 84 -11.99 6.73 7.59
C VAL A 84 -12.00 8.11 6.94
N SER A 85 -11.20 8.25 5.88
CA SER A 85 -10.99 9.52 5.19
C SER A 85 -10.48 9.29 3.78
N ARG A 86 -10.51 10.32 2.96
CA ARG A 86 -9.68 10.38 1.76
C ARG A 86 -8.24 10.66 2.17
N TYR A 87 -7.27 10.08 1.48
CA TYR A 87 -5.86 10.25 1.83
C TYR A 87 -5.41 11.73 1.70
N GLU A 88 -5.99 12.47 0.76
CA GLU A 88 -5.70 13.90 0.54
C GLU A 88 -6.07 14.79 1.73
N GLU A 89 -6.96 14.32 2.60
CA GLU A 89 -7.40 15.02 3.80
C GLU A 89 -6.54 14.72 5.03
N LEU A 90 -5.63 13.72 4.92
CA LEU A 90 -4.77 13.29 6.01
C LEU A 90 -3.42 14.01 6.00
N GLY A 91 -2.91 14.28 7.17
CA GLY A 91 -1.67 14.99 7.40
C GLY A 91 -0.89 14.41 8.58
N GLU A 92 -0.70 15.22 9.61
CA GLU A 92 0.12 14.90 10.79
C GLU A 92 -0.34 13.62 11.51
N GLU A 93 -1.60 13.21 11.38
CA GLU A 93 -2.15 12.02 12.04
C GLU A 93 -1.44 10.73 11.58
N VAL A 94 -1.00 10.70 10.33
CA VAL A 94 -0.30 9.56 9.73
C VAL A 94 1.19 9.82 9.52
N ALA A 95 1.61 11.08 9.49
CA ALA A 95 2.96 11.52 9.18
C ALA A 95 3.93 11.51 10.38
N PRO A 96 5.27 11.54 10.15
CA PRO A 96 5.89 11.22 8.85
C PRO A 96 5.77 9.74 8.53
N LEU A 97 5.77 9.41 7.23
CA LEU A 97 5.69 8.03 6.77
C LEU A 97 7.08 7.51 6.33
N ASP A 98 7.38 6.27 6.69
CA ASP A 98 8.49 5.54 6.08
C ASP A 98 8.05 4.97 4.73
N PHE A 99 6.81 4.47 4.66
CA PHE A 99 6.26 3.83 3.47
C PHE A 99 4.84 4.33 3.19
N ALA A 100 4.56 4.68 1.94
CA ALA A 100 3.20 4.84 1.43
C ALA A 100 2.96 3.82 0.33
N CYS A 101 1.92 3.03 0.43
CA CYS A 101 1.63 2.00 -0.55
C CYS A 101 0.22 2.09 -1.10
N SER A 102 0.03 1.58 -2.30
CA SER A 102 -1.28 1.39 -2.89
C SER A 102 -1.28 0.31 -3.96
N ARG A 103 -2.41 -0.37 -4.10
CA ARG A 103 -2.60 -1.46 -5.06
C ARG A 103 -3.61 -1.15 -6.17
N ALA A 104 -4.45 -0.18 -6.01
CA ALA A 104 -5.59 0.04 -6.90
C ALA A 104 -5.99 1.50 -7.04
N LEU A 105 -5.01 2.40 -7.16
CA LEU A 105 -5.28 3.81 -7.45
C LEU A 105 -5.50 4.01 -8.95
N GLY A 106 -6.55 4.77 -9.29
CA GLY A 106 -6.78 5.21 -10.65
C GLY A 106 -5.88 6.38 -11.06
N GLU A 107 -5.43 7.19 -10.10
CA GLU A 107 -4.59 8.38 -10.33
C GLU A 107 -3.33 8.35 -9.47
N PHE A 108 -2.23 7.90 -10.06
CA PHE A 108 -0.95 7.81 -9.36
C PHE A 108 -0.32 9.16 -9.07
N SER A 109 -0.52 10.16 -9.94
CA SER A 109 0.10 11.47 -9.78
C SER A 109 -0.30 12.15 -8.48
N ALA A 110 -1.59 12.22 -8.18
CA ALA A 110 -2.10 12.82 -6.95
C ALA A 110 -1.60 12.10 -5.69
N PHE A 111 -1.56 10.77 -5.73
CA PHE A 111 -0.99 9.97 -4.64
C PHE A 111 0.51 10.25 -4.42
N LEU A 112 1.29 10.32 -5.50
CA LEU A 112 2.73 10.57 -5.42
C LEU A 112 3.04 12.00 -4.92
N GLU A 113 2.23 12.98 -5.29
CA GLU A 113 2.32 14.35 -4.79
C GLU A 113 1.97 14.41 -3.29
N TRP A 114 0.89 13.77 -2.86
CA TRP A 114 0.51 13.67 -1.46
C TRP A 114 1.62 12.99 -0.64
N ALA A 115 2.08 11.83 -1.07
CA ALA A 115 3.12 11.08 -0.35
C ALA A 115 4.42 11.88 -0.20
N ARG A 116 4.76 12.71 -1.20
CA ARG A 116 5.96 13.55 -1.20
C ARG A 116 5.81 14.85 -0.42
N SER A 117 4.60 15.33 -0.19
CA SER A 117 4.35 16.62 0.48
C SER A 117 5.15 16.75 1.78
N ASP A 118 5.47 17.97 2.18
CA ASP A 118 6.19 18.22 3.43
C ASP A 118 5.38 17.75 4.66
N GLN A 119 4.05 17.74 4.52
CA GLN A 119 3.15 17.29 5.56
C GLN A 119 3.21 15.76 5.77
N ILE A 120 3.36 14.97 4.72
CA ILE A 120 3.38 13.51 4.78
C ILE A 120 4.80 12.97 4.84
N ALA A 121 5.69 13.53 4.04
CA ALA A 121 7.11 13.24 4.01
C ALA A 121 7.46 11.74 3.92
N ALA A 122 6.73 11.00 3.07
CA ALA A 122 7.01 9.58 2.86
C ALA A 122 8.40 9.37 2.27
N LYS A 123 9.19 8.45 2.85
CA LYS A 123 10.54 8.12 2.37
C LYS A 123 10.49 7.24 1.12
N GLN A 124 9.55 6.31 1.09
CA GLN A 124 9.37 5.39 -0.03
C GLN A 124 7.90 5.24 -0.40
N VAL A 125 7.66 5.03 -1.69
CA VAL A 125 6.35 4.59 -2.20
C VAL A 125 6.47 3.20 -2.79
N ILE A 126 5.46 2.37 -2.58
CA ILE A 126 5.40 0.98 -3.04
C ILE A 126 4.08 0.77 -3.76
N LEU A 127 4.16 0.48 -5.06
CA LEU A 127 2.99 0.41 -5.94
C LEU A 127 2.89 -0.97 -6.58
N TRP A 128 1.70 -1.58 -6.48
CA TRP A 128 1.33 -2.75 -7.28
C TRP A 128 0.64 -2.26 -8.54
N ILE A 129 1.32 -2.30 -9.67
CA ILE A 129 0.88 -1.71 -10.93
C ILE A 129 0.73 -2.74 -12.04
N GLY A 130 -0.05 -2.40 -13.05
CA GLY A 130 -0.02 -3.09 -14.33
C GLY A 130 1.19 -2.65 -15.15
N ALA A 131 1.72 -3.53 -15.99
CA ALA A 131 2.86 -3.18 -16.85
C ALA A 131 2.57 -1.98 -17.78
N ARG A 132 1.30 -1.72 -18.09
CA ARG A 132 0.88 -0.58 -18.91
C ARG A 132 1.06 0.77 -18.23
N ASP A 133 0.99 0.79 -16.90
CA ASP A 133 1.02 2.03 -16.11
C ASP A 133 2.46 2.48 -15.80
N LEU A 134 3.42 1.57 -15.98
CA LEU A 134 4.82 1.78 -15.63
C LEU A 134 5.42 3.04 -16.26
N ALA A 135 5.26 3.19 -17.59
CA ALA A 135 5.85 4.30 -18.32
C ALA A 135 5.29 5.67 -17.88
N GLU A 136 4.01 5.72 -17.51
CA GLU A 136 3.38 6.95 -17.01
C GLU A 136 3.88 7.30 -15.62
N ILE A 137 3.96 6.32 -14.73
CA ILE A 137 4.40 6.54 -13.35
C ILE A 137 5.86 6.98 -13.31
N GLN A 138 6.72 6.37 -14.12
CA GLN A 138 8.15 6.72 -14.19
C GLN A 138 8.44 8.10 -14.80
N LYS A 139 7.47 8.76 -15.43
CA LYS A 139 7.58 10.18 -15.82
C LYS A 139 7.61 11.12 -14.61
N VAL A 140 7.10 10.70 -13.47
CA VAL A 140 7.14 11.49 -12.23
C VAL A 140 8.57 11.46 -11.68
N ARG A 141 9.35 12.49 -12.05
CA ARG A 141 10.78 12.62 -11.75
C ARG A 141 11.09 13.02 -10.31
N THR A 142 10.09 13.26 -9.51
CA THR A 142 10.23 13.62 -8.08
C THR A 142 10.50 12.42 -7.18
N TRP A 143 10.48 11.22 -7.76
CA TRP A 143 10.83 9.95 -7.12
C TRP A 143 11.94 9.27 -7.91
N GLU A 144 12.94 8.74 -7.21
CA GLU A 144 13.95 7.86 -7.77
C GLU A 144 13.38 6.44 -7.86
N TRP A 145 13.12 5.97 -9.08
CA TRP A 145 12.48 4.68 -9.32
C TRP A 145 13.51 3.57 -9.40
N ARG A 146 13.27 2.49 -8.64
CA ARG A 146 14.03 1.23 -8.77
C ARG A 146 13.54 0.44 -9.98
N GLU A 147 14.35 -0.55 -10.39
CA GLU A 147 13.92 -1.53 -11.40
C GLU A 147 12.61 -2.19 -10.98
N PRO A 148 11.60 -2.24 -11.87
CA PRO A 148 10.34 -2.89 -11.58
C PRO A 148 10.52 -4.37 -11.30
N ILE A 149 9.91 -4.87 -10.24
CA ILE A 149 10.01 -6.26 -9.82
C ILE A 149 8.77 -7.02 -10.29
N PRO A 150 8.91 -8.06 -11.15
CA PRO A 150 7.77 -8.89 -11.52
C PRO A 150 7.16 -9.58 -10.30
N VAL A 151 5.84 -9.48 -10.16
CA VAL A 151 5.13 -10.18 -9.08
C VAL A 151 5.00 -11.66 -9.46
N PRO A 152 5.46 -12.59 -8.60
CA PRO A 152 5.39 -14.02 -8.88
C PRO A 152 3.96 -14.48 -9.20
N ASN A 153 3.84 -15.43 -10.13
CA ASN A 153 2.56 -15.98 -10.59
C ASN A 153 1.59 -14.95 -11.22
N SER A 154 2.09 -13.77 -11.57
CA SER A 154 1.33 -12.75 -12.28
C SER A 154 1.99 -12.39 -13.60
N LEU A 155 1.24 -12.54 -14.70
CA LEU A 155 1.74 -12.22 -16.06
C LEU A 155 1.81 -10.71 -16.33
N ARG A 156 1.18 -9.86 -15.51
CA ARG A 156 0.95 -8.45 -15.84
C ARG A 156 1.17 -7.48 -14.68
N ARG A 157 1.53 -7.97 -13.50
CA ARG A 157 1.71 -7.13 -12.32
C ARG A 157 3.17 -6.95 -11.98
N LEU A 158 3.50 -5.72 -11.66
CA LEU A 158 4.81 -5.29 -11.21
C LEU A 158 4.69 -4.64 -9.83
N LEU A 159 5.71 -4.83 -9.03
CA LEU A 159 5.96 -4.04 -7.84
C LEU A 159 6.94 -2.94 -8.23
N LEU A 160 6.54 -1.69 -8.08
CA LEU A 160 7.38 -0.54 -8.36
C LEU A 160 7.67 0.22 -7.05
N VAL A 161 8.93 0.50 -6.82
CA VAL A 161 9.40 1.20 -5.62
C VAL A 161 10.04 2.52 -6.03
N GLY A 162 9.54 3.61 -5.44
CA GLY A 162 10.14 4.93 -5.54
C GLY A 162 10.72 5.37 -4.21
N THR A 163 11.91 5.95 -4.22
CA THR A 163 12.52 6.58 -3.06
C THR A 163 12.47 8.10 -3.23
N LYS A 164 12.16 8.83 -2.16
CA LYS A 164 12.14 10.30 -2.21
C LYS A 164 13.54 10.79 -2.54
N GLU A 165 13.65 11.59 -3.59
CA GLU A 165 14.87 12.32 -3.89
C GLU A 165 15.19 13.31 -2.75
N GLY A 166 16.42 13.27 -2.25
CA GLY A 166 16.87 14.07 -1.12
C GLY A 166 16.97 15.57 -1.44
#